data_109cfe89ff32ca87ad68267634469f3a
#
_entry.id   109cfe89ff32ca87ad68267634469f3a
#
_cell.length_a   1.000
_cell.length_b   1.000
_cell.length_c   1.000
_cell.angle_alpha   90.00
_cell.angle_beta   90.00
_cell.angle_gamma   90.00
#
_symmetry.space_group_name_H-M   'P 1'
#
loop_
_entity.id
_entity.type
_entity.pdbx_description
1 polymer ?
#
loop_
_entity_poly.entity_id
_entity_poly.type
_entity_poly.pdbx_seq_one_letter_code
_entity_poly.pdbx_strand_id
1 'polypeptide(L)' 'MRIKEELFGKEVLDAEIQIVGKVNDVIFDKDTFEITDLVIKKTGLSEQIKASENIVPIELVKVIGDKILLKGEDDI' A
#
# COMPACT_ATOMS: atom_id res chain seq x y z
N MET A 1 -5.88 1.80 -15.37
CA MET A 1 -4.66 1.39 -14.64
C MET A 1 -4.64 -0.11 -14.45
N ARG A 2 -3.51 -0.71 -14.69
CA ARG A 2 -3.35 -2.15 -14.43
C ARG A 2 -2.73 -2.34 -13.06
N ILE A 3 -3.41 -3.10 -12.19
CA ILE A 3 -3.01 -3.27 -10.80
C ILE A 3 -1.65 -3.96 -10.68
N LYS A 4 -1.46 -5.04 -11.43
CA LYS A 4 -0.22 -5.81 -11.36
C LYS A 4 1.00 -4.98 -11.79
N GLU A 5 0.85 -4.13 -12.79
CA GLU A 5 1.96 -3.36 -13.35
C GLU A 5 2.17 -2.05 -12.62
N GLU A 6 1.10 -1.44 -12.12
CA GLU A 6 1.16 -0.08 -11.60
C GLU A 6 1.06 0.02 -10.09
N LEU A 7 0.67 -1.05 -9.40
CA LEU A 7 0.59 -1.06 -7.95
C LEU A 7 1.55 -2.05 -7.30
N PHE A 8 1.56 -3.29 -7.80
CA PHE A 8 2.33 -4.35 -7.15
C PHE A 8 3.82 -4.04 -7.17
N GLY A 9 4.46 -4.24 -6.02
CA GLY A 9 5.90 -4.04 -5.87
C GLY A 9 6.32 -2.59 -5.66
N LYS A 10 5.41 -1.64 -5.76
CA LYS A 10 5.75 -0.23 -5.54
C LYS A 10 5.96 0.06 -4.06
N GLU A 11 6.94 0.89 -3.77
CA GLU A 11 7.17 1.35 -2.41
C GLU A 11 6.05 2.27 -1.96
N VAL A 12 5.64 2.10 -0.72
CA VAL A 12 4.62 2.94 -0.08
C VAL A 12 5.30 3.79 0.96
N LEU A 13 5.12 5.10 0.87
CA LEU A 13 5.68 6.07 1.79
C LEU A 13 4.56 6.71 2.60
N ASP A 14 4.83 6.95 3.88
CA ASP A 14 3.88 7.67 4.72
C ASP A 14 4.02 9.18 4.49
N ALA A 15 3.26 9.98 5.25
CA ALA A 15 3.28 11.44 5.11
C ALA A 15 4.63 12.06 5.45
N GLU A 16 5.49 11.34 6.14
CA GLU A 16 6.82 11.79 6.51
C GLU A 16 7.90 11.25 5.57
N ILE A 17 7.48 10.67 4.45
CA ILE A 17 8.36 10.12 3.41
C ILE A 17 9.18 8.93 3.94
N GLN A 18 8.67 8.23 4.92
CA GLN A 18 9.30 7.01 5.42
C GLN A 18 8.68 5.81 4.71
N ILE A 19 9.52 4.83 4.39
CA ILE A 19 9.07 3.63 3.69
C ILE A 19 8.27 2.75 4.64
N VAL A 20 7.00 2.53 4.30
CA VAL A 20 6.12 1.62 5.05
C VAL A 20 6.33 0.19 4.57
N GLY A 21 6.53 0.00 3.28
CA GLY A 21 6.72 -1.30 2.68
C GLY A 21 6.46 -1.25 1.19
N LYS A 22 6.10 -2.39 0.63
CA LYS A 22 5.74 -2.50 -0.80
C LYS A 22 4.37 -3.14 -0.93
N VAL A 23 3.65 -2.75 -1.97
CA VAL A 23 2.34 -3.34 -2.26
C VAL A 23 2.53 -4.80 -2.65
N ASN A 24 1.88 -5.68 -1.92
CA ASN A 24 1.94 -7.11 -2.15
C ASN A 24 0.65 -7.66 -2.73
N ASP A 25 -0.48 -7.02 -2.42
CA ASP A 25 -1.79 -7.47 -2.89
C ASP A 25 -2.79 -6.33 -2.74
N VAL A 26 -4.00 -6.54 -3.22
CA VAL A 26 -5.12 -5.61 -3.02
C VAL A 26 -6.32 -6.42 -2.55
N ILE A 27 -7.19 -5.77 -1.79
CA ILE A 27 -8.45 -6.37 -1.38
C ILE A 27 -9.56 -5.76 -2.23
N PHE A 28 -10.30 -6.62 -2.87
CA PHE A 28 -11.38 -6.25 -3.78
C PHE A 28 -12.71 -6.71 -3.18
N ASP A 29 -13.65 -5.80 -3.09
CA ASP A 29 -14.99 -6.12 -2.61
C ASP A 29 -15.83 -6.59 -3.80
N LYS A 30 -16.17 -7.88 -3.81
CA LYS A 30 -16.91 -8.48 -4.91
C LYS A 30 -18.38 -8.03 -5.00
N ASP A 31 -18.89 -7.41 -3.93
CA ASP A 31 -20.27 -6.93 -3.92
C ASP A 31 -20.37 -5.51 -4.49
N THR A 32 -19.39 -4.67 -4.21
CA THR A 32 -19.36 -3.30 -4.72
C THR A 32 -18.49 -3.14 -5.97
N PHE A 33 -17.66 -4.15 -6.26
CA PHE A 33 -16.67 -4.13 -7.35
C PHE A 33 -15.62 -3.03 -7.17
N GLU A 34 -15.28 -2.73 -5.93
CA GLU A 34 -14.28 -1.71 -5.62
C GLU A 34 -13.11 -2.31 -4.87
N ILE A 35 -11.92 -1.72 -5.11
CA ILE A 35 -10.76 -2.02 -4.29
C ILE A 35 -10.92 -1.23 -2.99
N THR A 36 -10.88 -1.92 -1.87
CA THR A 36 -11.10 -1.31 -0.56
C THR A 36 -9.79 -1.07 0.20
N ASP A 37 -8.78 -1.89 -0.05
CA ASP A 37 -7.54 -1.81 0.72
C ASP A 37 -6.34 -2.24 -0.12
N LEU A 38 -5.17 -1.79 0.32
CA LEU A 38 -3.89 -2.30 -0.17
C LEU A 38 -3.27 -3.17 0.91
N VAL A 39 -2.70 -4.30 0.50
CA VAL A 39 -1.92 -5.15 1.41
C VAL A 39 -0.46 -4.79 1.21
N ILE A 40 0.17 -4.27 2.25
CA ILE A 40 1.54 -3.79 2.21
C ILE A 40 2.41 -4.72 3.03
N LYS A 41 3.50 -5.17 2.43
CA LYS A 41 4.46 -6.04 3.08
C LYS A 41 5.71 -5.25 3.40
N LYS A 42 6.15 -5.30 4.66
CA LYS A 42 7.37 -4.62 5.06
C LYS A 42 8.58 -5.23 4.38
N THR A 43 9.50 -4.37 3.97
CA THR A 43 10.74 -4.79 3.34
C THR A 43 11.90 -4.53 4.30
N GLY A 44 13.03 -5.22 4.06
CA GLY A 44 14.23 -5.00 4.85
C GLY A 44 14.28 -5.77 6.16
N LEU A 45 13.30 -6.61 6.44
CA LEU A 45 13.33 -7.48 7.60
C LEU A 45 14.09 -8.76 7.27
N SER A 46 14.74 -9.34 8.28
CA SER A 46 15.41 -10.61 8.06
C SER A 46 14.35 -11.67 7.71
N GLU A 47 14.75 -12.64 6.91
CA GLU A 47 13.85 -13.71 6.46
C GLU A 47 13.29 -14.54 7.61
N GLN A 48 13.93 -14.49 8.77
CA GLN A 48 13.51 -15.25 9.95
C GLN A 48 12.30 -14.62 10.63
N ILE A 49 12.02 -13.38 10.35
CA ILE A 49 10.85 -12.70 10.89
C ILE A 49 9.79 -12.79 9.81
N LYS A 50 8.69 -13.47 10.13
CA LYS A 50 7.56 -13.49 9.20
C LYS A 50 7.21 -12.04 8.86
N ALA A 51 7.31 -11.70 7.58
CA ALA A 51 6.96 -10.38 7.13
C ALA A 51 5.52 -10.11 7.54
N SER A 52 5.32 -9.11 8.38
CA SER A 52 3.99 -8.71 8.76
C SER A 52 3.37 -7.94 7.60
N GLU A 53 2.17 -8.34 7.22
CA GLU A 53 1.39 -7.62 6.24
C GLU A 53 0.56 -6.57 6.96
N ASN A 54 0.52 -5.37 6.40
CA ASN A 54 -0.33 -4.30 6.90
C ASN A 54 -1.41 -4.02 5.86
N ILE A 55 -2.63 -3.87 6.33
CA ILE A 55 -3.75 -3.54 5.46
C ILE A 55 -4.02 -2.04 5.58
N VAL A 56 -3.93 -1.34 4.46
CA VAL A 56 -4.12 0.10 4.41
C VAL A 56 -5.36 0.41 3.59
N PRO A 57 -6.36 1.09 4.17
CA PRO A 57 -7.56 1.47 3.41
C PRO A 57 -7.21 2.32 2.20
N ILE A 58 -7.86 2.08 1.09
CA ILE A 58 -7.58 2.80 -0.16
C ILE A 58 -7.81 4.30 -0.01
N GLU A 59 -8.69 4.70 0.88
CA GLU A 59 -8.97 6.12 1.13
C GLU A 59 -7.80 6.86 1.75
N LEU A 60 -6.82 6.14 2.31
CA LEU A 60 -5.61 6.76 2.84
C LEU A 60 -4.53 6.96 1.78
N VAL A 61 -4.76 6.49 0.57
CA VAL A 61 -3.81 6.69 -0.52
C VAL A 61 -4.00 8.10 -1.08
N LYS A 62 -2.91 8.86 -1.12
CA LYS A 62 -2.92 10.22 -1.65
C LYS A 62 -2.52 10.29 -3.11
N VAL A 63 -1.43 9.60 -3.46
CA VAL A 63 -0.89 9.62 -4.82
C VAL A 63 -0.39 8.24 -5.19
N ILE A 64 -0.67 7.85 -6.42
CA ILE A 64 -0.10 6.65 -7.03
C ILE A 64 0.72 7.10 -8.23
N GLY A 65 2.03 7.00 -8.11
CA GLY A 65 2.99 7.36 -9.15
C GLY A 65 4.10 6.33 -9.16
N ASP A 66 5.34 6.79 -9.29
CA ASP A 66 6.49 5.88 -9.17
C ASP A 66 6.54 5.26 -7.79
N LYS A 67 6.05 5.98 -6.81
CA LYS A 67 5.87 5.50 -5.44
C LYS A 67 4.45 5.86 -5.02
N ILE A 68 3.96 5.18 -3.99
CA ILE A 68 2.63 5.43 -3.46
C ILE A 68 2.79 6.27 -2.19
N LEU A 69 2.09 7.39 -2.13
CA LEU A 69 2.12 8.26 -0.97
C LEU A 69 0.82 8.14 -0.20
N LEU A 70 0.92 8.04 1.11
CA LEU A 70 -0.24 7.99 2.00
C LEU A 70 -0.54 9.37 2.55
N LYS A 71 -1.80 9.59 2.90
CA LYS A 71 -2.24 10.83 3.52
C LYS A 71 -1.70 10.91 4.94
N GLY A 72 -1.35 12.13 5.35
CA GLY A 72 -1.05 12.44 6.74
C GLY A 72 -2.27 12.97 7.45
N GLU A 73 -2.09 13.36 8.72
CA GLU A 73 -3.19 13.91 9.51
C GLU A 73 -3.75 15.18 8.89
N ASP A 74 -2.91 15.97 8.25
CA ASP A 74 -3.33 17.23 7.61
C ASP A 74 -4.18 17.01 6.37
N ASP A 75 -4.15 15.82 5.82
CA ASP A 75 -4.89 15.49 4.59
C ASP A 75 -6.24 14.83 4.87
N ILE A 76 -6.54 14.56 6.11
CA ILE A 76 -7.76 13.83 6.50
C ILE A 76 -8.83 14.80 6.99
#